data_a00e72eda7b75c1e925d283c6765c9ad
#
_entry.id   a00e72eda7b75c1e925d283c6765c9ad
#
_cell.length_a   1.000
_cell.length_b   1.000
_cell.length_c   1.000
_cell.angle_alpha   90.00
_cell.angle_beta   90.00
_cell.angle_gamma   90.00
#
_symmetry.space_group_name_H-M   'P 1'
#
loop_
_entity.id
_entity.type
_entity.pdbx_description
1 polymer ?
#
loop_
_entity_poly.entity_id
_entity_poly.type
_entity_poly.pdbx_seq_one_letter_code
_entity_poly.pdbx_strand_id
1 'polypeptide(L)'
;MVLAAVAGVGLTLAGSPGASARVATRTATVTKPCGGEALAPKPGGGAWACTFDDEFSGTTLNRSWWVPQVTATSAFTTGPIGSEACYVDSPSNISVSGGALHLTARKEASPFTCSWFTTQYTAGMVSTYTGFNQTYGRFEVRALLPQTTVAGLQETLWLWPVNDTLYGPWPGSGEVDFSEFYSLYSYLDIPYIHYNYSSTTVNAATHTNTVTAYNCQIALSQYSAYAVVWTPGSFTITINGKTCLIDNYVPNGGLTSPAPFNQPFFIALTQALGIGANAFNPATTPLPATTSVDYVRVWK
;
A
#
# COMPACT_ATOMS: atom_id res chain seq x y z
N MET A 1 -81.60 -32.56 5.85
CA MET A 1 -81.50 -33.19 7.16
C MET A 1 -80.51 -34.33 7.03
N VAL A 2 -79.23 -34.06 7.16
CA VAL A 2 -78.14 -35.02 7.42
C VAL A 2 -77.01 -34.24 8.10
N LEU A 3 -76.66 -34.60 9.33
CA LEU A 3 -75.49 -34.11 10.05
C LEU A 3 -74.21 -34.72 9.45
N ALA A 4 -73.23 -33.90 9.25
CA ALA A 4 -71.84 -34.34 9.00
C ALA A 4 -70.95 -33.86 10.16
N ALA A 5 -70.31 -34.83 10.82
CA ALA A 5 -69.40 -34.64 11.93
C ALA A 5 -68.04 -34.13 11.35
N VAL A 6 -67.50 -33.12 11.97
CA VAL A 6 -66.13 -32.61 11.66
C VAL A 6 -65.20 -33.21 12.71
N ALA A 7 -64.26 -34.07 12.23
CA ALA A 7 -63.19 -34.60 13.00
C ALA A 7 -62.03 -33.56 13.07
N GLY A 8 -61.67 -33.09 14.27
CA GLY A 8 -60.54 -32.24 14.52
C GLY A 8 -59.22 -32.99 14.42
N VAL A 9 -58.34 -32.54 13.57
CA VAL A 9 -56.95 -33.00 13.49
C VAL A 9 -56.13 -32.02 14.31
N GLY A 10 -55.60 -32.52 15.42
CA GLY A 10 -54.66 -31.77 16.26
C GLY A 10 -53.26 -31.72 15.58
N LEU A 11 -52.84 -30.51 15.23
CA LEU A 11 -51.51 -30.26 14.73
C LEU A 11 -50.55 -30.02 15.92
N THR A 12 -49.70 -30.99 16.18
CA THR A 12 -48.60 -30.83 17.15
C THR A 12 -47.43 -30.09 16.46
N LEU A 13 -47.19 -28.84 16.86
CA LEU A 13 -45.98 -28.08 16.50
C LEU A 13 -44.78 -28.65 17.21
N ALA A 14 -43.92 -29.34 16.48
CA ALA A 14 -42.59 -29.70 16.96
C ALA A 14 -41.71 -28.47 16.93
N GLY A 15 -41.33 -27.98 18.13
CA GLY A 15 -40.35 -26.89 18.29
C GLY A 15 -38.99 -27.35 17.84
N SER A 16 -38.44 -26.65 16.82
CA SER A 16 -37.04 -26.81 16.43
C SER A 16 -36.14 -26.26 17.51
N PRO A 17 -35.03 -26.94 17.91
CA PRO A 17 -34.08 -26.37 18.87
C PRO A 17 -33.37 -25.17 18.22
N GLY A 18 -33.51 -24.01 18.85
CA GLY A 18 -32.80 -22.80 18.44
C GLY A 18 -31.28 -23.01 18.47
N ALA A 19 -30.66 -22.88 17.32
CA ALA A 19 -29.21 -22.83 17.24
C ALA A 19 -28.74 -21.53 17.92
N SER A 20 -28.23 -21.64 19.14
CA SER A 20 -27.50 -20.55 19.80
C SER A 20 -26.23 -20.27 18.97
N ALA A 21 -26.24 -19.18 18.24
CA ALA A 21 -25.03 -18.64 17.61
C ALA A 21 -24.03 -18.34 18.74
N ARG A 22 -23.03 -19.16 18.89
CA ARG A 22 -21.87 -18.83 19.72
C ARG A 22 -21.18 -17.63 19.07
N VAL A 23 -21.34 -16.47 19.68
CA VAL A 23 -20.47 -15.33 19.42
C VAL A 23 -19.07 -15.78 19.85
N ALA A 24 -18.24 -16.09 18.87
CA ALA A 24 -16.82 -16.33 19.11
C ALA A 24 -16.22 -15.01 19.58
N THR A 25 -16.10 -14.84 20.89
CA THR A 25 -15.25 -13.81 21.47
C THR A 25 -13.82 -14.12 20.99
N ARG A 26 -13.35 -13.38 19.99
CA ARG A 26 -11.92 -13.34 19.66
C ARG A 26 -11.22 -12.79 20.91
N THR A 27 -10.62 -13.68 21.69
CA THR A 27 -9.62 -13.30 22.68
C THR A 27 -8.57 -12.49 21.91
N ALA A 28 -8.37 -11.22 22.28
CA ALA A 28 -7.29 -10.42 21.78
C ALA A 28 -5.99 -11.18 22.10
N THR A 29 -5.44 -11.85 21.12
CA THR A 29 -4.11 -12.45 21.21
C THR A 29 -3.18 -11.26 21.37
N VAL A 30 -2.42 -11.22 22.48
CA VAL A 30 -1.32 -10.25 22.63
C VAL A 30 -0.33 -10.59 21.52
N THR A 31 -0.43 -9.88 20.41
CA THR A 31 0.46 -10.06 19.28
C THR A 31 1.84 -9.56 19.70
N LYS A 32 2.86 -10.37 19.48
CA LYS A 32 4.24 -9.92 19.66
C LYS A 32 4.49 -8.76 18.70
N PRO A 33 5.27 -7.74 19.07
CA PRO A 33 5.59 -6.63 18.18
C PRO A 33 6.08 -7.13 16.82
N CYS A 34 5.65 -6.49 15.74
CA CYS A 34 5.90 -6.89 14.36
C CYS A 34 5.56 -8.38 14.09
N GLY A 35 4.40 -8.83 14.57
CA GLY A 35 3.92 -10.20 14.39
C GLY A 35 4.77 -11.28 15.05
N GLY A 36 5.86 -10.93 15.75
CA GLY A 36 6.84 -11.87 16.30
C GLY A 36 7.63 -12.62 15.23
N GLU A 37 7.75 -12.05 14.05
CA GLU A 37 8.44 -12.64 12.92
C GLU A 37 9.93 -12.87 13.22
N ALA A 38 10.41 -14.06 12.89
CA ALA A 38 11.82 -14.41 13.01
C ALA A 38 12.56 -13.99 11.72
N LEU A 39 13.15 -12.82 11.73
CA LEU A 39 13.93 -12.31 10.60
C LEU A 39 15.37 -12.85 10.65
N ALA A 40 15.98 -13.01 9.47
CA ALA A 40 17.43 -13.20 9.36
C ALA A 40 18.17 -12.03 10.04
N PRO A 41 19.38 -12.24 10.56
CA PRO A 41 20.18 -11.17 11.16
C PRO A 41 20.31 -9.94 10.24
N LYS A 42 20.45 -8.75 10.83
CA LYS A 42 20.70 -7.53 10.07
C LYS A 42 21.96 -7.66 9.20
N PRO A 43 22.02 -6.98 8.05
CA PRO A 43 23.31 -6.76 7.37
C PRO A 43 24.32 -6.16 8.36
N GLY A 44 25.50 -6.78 8.46
CA GLY A 44 26.50 -6.40 9.47
C GLY A 44 26.31 -7.03 10.85
N GLY A 45 25.27 -7.85 11.06
CA GLY A 45 25.02 -8.62 12.28
C GLY A 45 24.05 -7.95 13.26
N GLY A 46 23.64 -8.71 14.25
CA GLY A 46 22.68 -8.30 15.28
C GLY A 46 21.21 -8.61 14.93
N ALA A 47 20.36 -8.50 15.95
CA ALA A 47 18.93 -8.73 15.82
C ALA A 47 18.17 -7.46 15.40
N TRP A 48 17.05 -7.63 14.71
CA TRP A 48 16.13 -6.57 14.41
C TRP A 48 15.28 -6.22 15.65
N ALA A 49 15.06 -4.92 15.88
CA ALA A 49 14.12 -4.41 16.87
C ALA A 49 12.92 -3.79 16.16
N CYS A 50 11.72 -4.22 16.50
CA CYS A 50 10.49 -3.64 15.97
C CYS A 50 10.36 -2.19 16.43
N THR A 51 10.11 -1.27 15.50
CA THR A 51 9.98 0.18 15.75
C THR A 51 8.63 0.74 15.34
N PHE A 52 7.93 0.07 14.43
CA PHE A 52 6.56 0.41 14.02
C PHE A 52 5.80 -0.88 13.67
N ASP A 53 4.52 -0.94 14.03
CA ASP A 53 3.69 -2.13 13.84
C ASP A 53 2.21 -1.72 13.78
N ASP A 54 1.61 -1.80 12.59
CA ASP A 54 0.16 -1.65 12.43
C ASP A 54 -0.40 -2.86 11.68
N GLU A 55 -1.16 -3.67 12.40
CA GLU A 55 -1.84 -4.88 11.91
C GLU A 55 -3.28 -4.57 11.45
N PHE A 56 -3.67 -3.32 11.41
CA PHE A 56 -5.01 -2.85 11.04
C PHE A 56 -6.16 -3.67 11.67
N SER A 57 -5.95 -4.16 12.88
CA SER A 57 -6.89 -5.04 13.58
C SER A 57 -8.14 -4.32 14.10
N GLY A 58 -8.19 -3.00 13.99
CA GLY A 58 -9.32 -2.15 14.38
C GLY A 58 -10.43 -2.06 13.33
N THR A 59 -11.27 -1.04 13.48
CA THR A 59 -12.34 -0.69 12.54
C THR A 59 -12.20 0.73 11.98
N THR A 60 -11.15 1.44 12.40
CA THR A 60 -10.86 2.82 11.98
C THR A 60 -9.37 3.00 11.80
N LEU A 61 -8.98 3.88 10.88
CA LEU A 61 -7.59 4.27 10.68
C LEU A 61 -7.04 4.96 11.96
N ASN A 62 -5.87 4.53 12.42
CA ASN A 62 -5.20 5.19 13.54
C ASN A 62 -4.60 6.54 13.08
N ARG A 63 -5.33 7.61 13.33
CA ARG A 63 -4.99 8.97 12.91
C ARG A 63 -3.78 9.57 13.64
N SER A 64 -3.28 8.94 14.70
CA SER A 64 -2.01 9.35 15.32
C SER A 64 -0.79 8.83 14.57
N TRP A 65 -0.97 7.82 13.72
CA TRP A 65 0.08 7.24 12.88
C TRP A 65 -0.09 7.61 11.40
N TRP A 66 -1.34 7.65 10.91
CA TRP A 66 -1.66 7.79 9.50
C TRP A 66 -2.39 9.08 9.19
N VAL A 67 -1.87 9.81 8.23
CA VAL A 67 -2.49 11.01 7.66
C VAL A 67 -3.03 10.66 6.28
N PRO A 68 -4.36 10.74 6.04
CA PRO A 68 -4.90 10.70 4.69
C PRO A 68 -4.38 11.85 3.84
N GLN A 69 -3.99 11.56 2.62
CA GLN A 69 -3.72 12.59 1.64
C GLN A 69 -5.03 13.13 1.05
N VAL A 70 -5.10 14.44 0.91
CA VAL A 70 -6.24 15.15 0.33
C VAL A 70 -5.71 16.12 -0.72
N THR A 71 -6.15 15.96 -1.96
CA THR A 71 -5.69 16.78 -3.11
C THR A 71 -5.80 18.28 -2.82
N ALA A 72 -6.87 18.71 -2.14
CA ALA A 72 -7.09 20.12 -1.82
C ALA A 72 -5.97 20.76 -0.97
N THR A 73 -5.22 19.95 -0.22
CA THR A 73 -4.13 20.41 0.66
C THR A 73 -2.74 20.01 0.19
N SER A 74 -2.61 18.86 -0.45
CA SER A 74 -1.32 18.32 -0.89
C SER A 74 -0.97 18.65 -2.34
N ALA A 75 -1.96 19.05 -3.14
CA ALA A 75 -1.88 19.17 -4.60
C ALA A 75 -1.56 17.85 -5.35
N PHE A 76 -1.48 16.71 -4.66
CA PHE A 76 -1.35 15.42 -5.32
C PHE A 76 -2.65 15.02 -6.00
N THR A 77 -2.53 14.54 -7.25
CA THR A 77 -3.60 13.93 -8.05
C THR A 77 -3.06 12.64 -8.67
N THR A 78 -3.93 11.85 -9.27
CA THR A 78 -3.55 10.64 -10.00
C THR A 78 -4.43 10.44 -11.23
N GLY A 79 -3.94 9.70 -12.21
CA GLY A 79 -4.61 9.49 -13.49
C GLY A 79 -4.26 10.52 -14.55
N PRO A 80 -4.66 10.27 -15.83
CA PRO A 80 -4.34 11.15 -16.95
C PRO A 80 -5.18 12.43 -16.91
N ILE A 81 -4.65 13.51 -17.49
CA ILE A 81 -5.36 14.78 -17.64
C ILE A 81 -6.74 14.57 -18.29
N GLY A 82 -7.78 15.12 -17.68
CA GLY A 82 -9.19 14.97 -18.08
C GLY A 82 -9.88 13.74 -17.51
N SER A 83 -9.17 12.88 -16.78
CA SER A 83 -9.71 11.74 -16.04
C SER A 83 -8.96 11.52 -14.74
N GLU A 84 -8.46 12.59 -14.14
CA GLU A 84 -7.74 12.56 -12.88
C GLU A 84 -8.68 12.15 -11.73
N ALA A 85 -8.14 11.42 -10.75
CA ALA A 85 -8.81 11.19 -9.47
C ALA A 85 -8.32 12.16 -8.40
N CYS A 86 -9.28 12.55 -7.57
CA CYS A 86 -9.05 13.32 -6.35
C CYS A 86 -8.69 12.38 -5.20
N TYR A 87 -7.60 12.59 -4.50
CA TYR A 87 -7.39 11.97 -3.21
C TYR A 87 -8.29 12.62 -2.17
N VAL A 88 -9.04 11.80 -1.45
CA VAL A 88 -10.03 12.26 -0.48
C VAL A 88 -9.97 11.44 0.81
N ASP A 89 -10.21 12.11 1.93
CA ASP A 89 -10.41 11.48 3.23
C ASP A 89 -11.88 11.04 3.38
N SER A 90 -12.21 9.93 2.76
CA SER A 90 -13.56 9.37 2.74
C SER A 90 -13.54 7.89 3.13
N PRO A 91 -14.51 7.41 3.94
CA PRO A 91 -14.62 5.97 4.27
C PRO A 91 -14.78 5.07 3.03
N SER A 92 -15.23 5.63 1.92
CA SER A 92 -15.35 4.91 0.64
C SER A 92 -14.02 4.72 -0.08
N ASN A 93 -12.99 5.49 0.30
CA ASN A 93 -11.66 5.45 -0.29
C ASN A 93 -10.59 4.96 0.69
N ILE A 94 -10.78 5.21 1.99
CA ILE A 94 -9.85 4.81 3.05
C ILE A 94 -10.68 4.20 4.19
N SER A 95 -10.58 2.90 4.40
CA SER A 95 -11.29 2.21 5.47
C SER A 95 -10.43 1.11 6.10
N VAL A 96 -10.74 0.77 7.36
CA VAL A 96 -10.12 -0.35 8.07
C VAL A 96 -11.21 -1.33 8.44
N SER A 97 -11.10 -2.56 7.97
CA SER A 97 -12.06 -3.62 8.27
C SER A 97 -11.45 -5.00 8.01
N GLY A 98 -11.96 -6.02 8.69
CA GLY A 98 -11.52 -7.41 8.48
C GLY A 98 -10.03 -7.67 8.76
N GLY A 99 -9.37 -6.77 9.50
CA GLY A 99 -7.94 -6.86 9.79
C GLY A 99 -7.07 -6.31 8.65
N ALA A 100 -7.58 -5.37 7.84
CA ALA A 100 -6.82 -4.74 6.78
C ALA A 100 -7.22 -3.27 6.60
N LEU A 101 -6.27 -2.47 6.13
CA LEU A 101 -6.51 -1.15 5.53
C LEU A 101 -6.90 -1.36 4.06
N HIS A 102 -7.96 -0.69 3.62
CA HIS A 102 -8.42 -0.67 2.24
C HIS A 102 -8.26 0.72 1.65
N LEU A 103 -7.48 0.82 0.59
CA LEU A 103 -7.33 2.01 -0.23
C LEU A 103 -8.04 1.77 -1.55
N THR A 104 -9.01 2.61 -1.90
CA THR A 104 -9.90 2.37 -3.04
C THR A 104 -9.90 3.54 -4.00
N ALA A 105 -9.66 3.25 -5.29
CA ALA A 105 -9.99 4.14 -6.39
C ALA A 105 -11.40 3.81 -6.89
N ARG A 106 -12.24 4.83 -7.12
CA ARG A 106 -13.63 4.63 -7.51
C ARG A 106 -14.18 5.76 -8.37
N LYS A 107 -15.28 5.47 -9.07
CA LYS A 107 -16.08 6.46 -9.77
C LYS A 107 -17.22 6.90 -8.88
N GLU A 108 -17.43 8.20 -8.74
CA GLU A 108 -18.53 8.80 -8.02
C GLU A 108 -19.79 8.89 -8.89
N ALA A 109 -20.97 8.99 -8.25
CA ALA A 109 -22.25 9.05 -8.94
C ALA A 109 -22.38 10.28 -9.85
N SER A 110 -21.76 11.39 -9.46
CA SER A 110 -21.79 12.66 -10.20
C SER A 110 -20.42 13.33 -10.18
N PRO A 111 -20.09 14.12 -11.21
CA PRO A 111 -18.91 14.96 -11.19
C PRO A 111 -18.95 15.97 -10.03
N PHE A 112 -17.78 16.28 -9.49
CA PHE A 112 -17.60 17.26 -8.42
C PHE A 112 -16.29 18.05 -8.64
N THR A 113 -16.20 19.21 -7.99
CA THR A 113 -14.97 20.02 -8.02
C THR A 113 -13.95 19.48 -7.02
N CYS A 114 -12.78 19.07 -7.53
CA CYS A 114 -11.62 18.68 -6.75
C CYS A 114 -10.57 19.80 -6.85
N SER A 115 -10.53 20.69 -5.86
CA SER A 115 -9.61 21.82 -5.84
C SER A 115 -9.69 22.69 -7.12
N TRP A 116 -8.81 22.48 -8.09
CA TRP A 116 -8.73 23.28 -9.33
C TRP A 116 -9.31 22.60 -10.57
N PHE A 117 -9.82 21.37 -10.49
CA PHE A 117 -10.40 20.63 -11.60
C PHE A 117 -11.71 19.94 -11.23
N THR A 118 -12.49 19.56 -12.24
CA THR A 118 -13.71 18.78 -12.07
C THR A 118 -13.43 17.33 -12.45
N THR A 119 -13.84 16.40 -11.60
CA THR A 119 -13.69 14.98 -11.83
C THR A 119 -14.89 14.19 -11.33
N GLN A 120 -14.93 12.92 -11.72
CA GLN A 120 -15.86 11.92 -11.20
C GLN A 120 -15.11 10.77 -10.49
N TYR A 121 -13.79 10.92 -10.31
CA TYR A 121 -12.96 9.86 -9.76
C TYR A 121 -12.33 10.29 -8.45
N THR A 122 -12.31 9.36 -7.49
CA THR A 122 -11.65 9.52 -6.19
C THR A 122 -10.70 8.36 -5.94
N ALA A 123 -9.66 8.60 -5.14
CA ALA A 123 -8.68 7.59 -4.76
C ALA A 123 -8.28 7.73 -3.28
N GLY A 124 -7.72 6.66 -2.72
CA GLY A 124 -7.24 6.63 -1.35
C GLY A 124 -5.72 6.60 -1.27
N MET A 125 -5.15 7.47 -0.42
CA MET A 125 -3.73 7.47 -0.08
C MET A 125 -3.57 7.85 1.38
N VAL A 126 -2.65 7.18 2.09
CA VAL A 126 -2.29 7.50 3.47
C VAL A 126 -0.78 7.54 3.63
N SER A 127 -0.31 8.33 4.58
CA SER A 127 1.12 8.37 4.92
C SER A 127 1.35 8.49 6.41
N THR A 128 2.55 8.09 6.87
CA THR A 128 2.98 8.30 8.26
C THR A 128 3.69 9.63 8.47
N TYR A 129 3.47 10.63 7.63
CA TYR A 129 4.20 11.90 7.54
C TYR A 129 4.46 12.58 8.90
N THR A 130 3.46 12.64 9.78
CA THR A 130 3.59 13.24 11.12
C THR A 130 3.62 12.22 12.24
N GLY A 131 3.31 10.95 11.95
CA GLY A 131 3.15 9.89 12.96
C GLY A 131 4.39 9.03 13.16
N PHE A 132 5.10 8.71 12.08
CA PHE A 132 6.29 7.86 12.12
C PHE A 132 7.22 8.13 10.93
N ASN A 133 8.50 8.18 11.21
CA ASN A 133 9.57 8.20 10.21
C ASN A 133 10.82 7.52 10.77
N GLN A 134 11.68 7.03 9.90
CA GLN A 134 12.93 6.37 10.31
C GLN A 134 13.97 6.51 9.22
N THR A 135 15.25 6.55 9.65
CA THR A 135 16.42 6.41 8.78
C THR A 135 16.98 5.00 8.96
N TYR A 136 17.15 4.28 7.86
CA TYR A 136 17.63 2.90 7.79
C TYR A 136 16.70 1.89 8.50
N GLY A 137 16.88 0.63 8.16
CA GLY A 137 16.13 -0.46 8.75
C GLY A 137 15.48 -1.36 7.70
N ARG A 138 14.55 -2.18 8.14
CA ARG A 138 13.68 -2.98 7.30
C ARG A 138 12.27 -2.40 7.38
N PHE A 139 11.70 -2.09 6.23
CA PHE A 139 10.29 -1.70 6.08
C PHE A 139 9.59 -2.81 5.31
N GLU A 140 8.44 -3.23 5.78
CA GLU A 140 7.66 -4.29 5.14
C GLU A 140 6.18 -3.97 5.18
N VAL A 141 5.54 -4.15 4.04
CA VAL A 141 4.09 -4.05 3.86
C VAL A 141 3.59 -5.34 3.25
N ARG A 142 2.58 -5.94 3.86
CA ARG A 142 1.88 -7.08 3.26
C ARG A 142 0.58 -6.62 2.65
N ALA A 143 0.47 -6.73 1.33
CA ALA A 143 -0.67 -6.21 0.59
C ALA A 143 -1.21 -7.20 -0.45
N LEU A 144 -2.51 -7.06 -0.73
CA LEU A 144 -3.22 -7.66 -1.86
C LEU A 144 -3.58 -6.54 -2.83
N LEU A 145 -3.03 -6.61 -4.03
CA LEU A 145 -3.24 -5.63 -5.09
C LEU A 145 -4.54 -5.92 -5.86
N PRO A 146 -5.11 -4.95 -6.59
CA PRO A 146 -6.29 -5.16 -7.41
C PRO A 146 -6.11 -6.28 -8.43
N GLN A 147 -7.09 -7.18 -8.51
CA GLN A 147 -7.02 -8.37 -9.36
C GLN A 147 -7.49 -8.06 -10.78
N THR A 148 -6.71 -7.29 -11.53
CA THR A 148 -7.02 -6.97 -12.92
C THR A 148 -5.77 -7.06 -13.80
N THR A 149 -5.97 -7.43 -15.07
CA THR A 149 -4.96 -7.40 -16.13
C THR A 149 -5.25 -6.27 -17.13
N VAL A 150 -6.25 -5.46 -16.85
CA VAL A 150 -6.61 -4.30 -17.69
C VAL A 150 -5.79 -3.11 -17.22
N ALA A 151 -5.11 -2.45 -18.16
CA ALA A 151 -4.33 -1.24 -17.88
C ALA A 151 -5.18 -0.14 -17.20
N GLY A 152 -4.53 0.68 -16.39
CA GLY A 152 -5.14 1.88 -15.83
C GLY A 152 -5.11 2.00 -14.31
N LEU A 153 -4.57 1.01 -13.59
CA LEU A 153 -4.36 1.10 -12.14
C LEU A 153 -2.88 1.13 -11.81
N GLN A 154 -2.53 1.91 -10.79
CA GLN A 154 -1.17 2.01 -10.25
C GLN A 154 -1.25 2.04 -8.73
N GLU A 155 -0.47 1.21 -8.07
CA GLU A 155 -0.36 1.11 -6.63
C GLU A 155 1.09 1.27 -6.22
N THR A 156 1.33 2.07 -5.18
CA THR A 156 2.68 2.31 -4.70
C THR A 156 2.76 2.15 -3.18
N LEU A 157 3.76 1.37 -2.75
CA LEU A 157 4.19 1.25 -1.35
C LEU A 157 5.59 1.86 -1.30
N TRP A 158 5.73 3.02 -0.66
CA TRP A 158 6.90 3.86 -0.87
C TRP A 158 7.34 4.63 0.36
N LEU A 159 8.56 5.15 0.28
CA LEU A 159 9.18 5.98 1.30
C LEU A 159 9.52 7.34 0.70
N TRP A 160 9.13 8.41 1.39
CA TRP A 160 9.43 9.78 1.01
C TRP A 160 10.20 10.50 2.11
N PRO A 161 11.20 11.34 1.77
CA PRO A 161 12.01 12.04 2.77
C PRO A 161 11.18 13.06 3.55
N VAL A 162 11.43 13.16 4.85
CA VAL A 162 10.78 14.18 5.70
C VAL A 162 11.19 15.60 5.27
N ASN A 163 12.45 15.78 4.83
CA ASN A 163 12.92 17.00 4.20
C ASN A 163 13.22 16.73 2.73
N ASP A 164 12.22 16.92 1.88
CA ASP A 164 12.27 16.60 0.45
C ASP A 164 13.10 17.58 -0.39
N THR A 165 13.65 18.63 0.24
CA THR A 165 14.52 19.60 -0.40
C THR A 165 15.94 19.65 0.16
N LEU A 166 16.28 18.78 1.14
CA LEU A 166 17.57 18.79 1.86
C LEU A 166 18.77 18.70 0.90
N TYR A 167 18.64 17.89 -0.14
CA TYR A 167 19.68 17.66 -1.17
C TYR A 167 19.26 18.17 -2.55
N GLY A 168 18.31 19.11 -2.58
CA GLY A 168 17.78 19.70 -3.80
C GLY A 168 16.38 19.16 -4.16
N PRO A 169 15.78 19.72 -5.21
CA PRO A 169 14.48 19.29 -5.67
C PRO A 169 14.51 17.84 -6.14
N TRP A 170 13.34 17.21 -6.17
CA TRP A 170 13.19 15.83 -6.67
C TRP A 170 13.96 15.59 -7.98
N PRO A 171 14.71 14.49 -8.12
CA PRO A 171 14.89 13.40 -7.18
C PRO A 171 16.09 13.59 -6.22
N GLY A 172 16.63 14.82 -6.08
CA GLY A 172 17.85 15.12 -5.33
C GLY A 172 17.84 14.65 -3.88
N SER A 173 16.70 14.71 -3.21
CA SER A 173 16.53 14.28 -1.81
C SER A 173 16.11 12.81 -1.66
N GLY A 174 15.95 12.09 -2.76
CA GLY A 174 15.65 10.67 -2.81
C GLY A 174 14.16 10.34 -2.71
N GLU A 175 13.80 9.14 -3.21
CA GLU A 175 12.51 8.46 -3.08
C GLU A 175 12.75 6.97 -3.21
N VAL A 176 11.96 6.13 -2.51
CA VAL A 176 12.11 4.68 -2.57
C VAL A 176 10.74 4.04 -2.68
N ASP A 177 10.38 3.61 -3.89
CA ASP A 177 9.18 2.84 -4.18
C ASP A 177 9.53 1.36 -4.12
N PHE A 178 9.43 0.77 -2.91
CA PHE A 178 9.81 -0.64 -2.74
C PHE A 178 8.77 -1.62 -3.30
N SER A 179 7.64 -1.09 -3.75
CA SER A 179 6.66 -1.75 -4.60
C SER A 179 5.96 -0.70 -5.44
N GLU A 180 5.99 -0.85 -6.76
CA GLU A 180 5.15 -0.08 -7.66
C GLU A 180 4.54 -1.02 -8.69
N PHE A 181 3.23 -1.15 -8.62
CA PHE A 181 2.43 -2.02 -9.47
C PHE A 181 1.75 -1.22 -10.59
N TYR A 182 1.77 -1.78 -11.77
CA TYR A 182 1.06 -1.28 -12.95
C TYR A 182 0.19 -2.38 -13.52
N SER A 183 -1.12 -2.21 -13.57
CA SER A 183 -2.04 -3.25 -14.03
C SER A 183 -1.82 -3.70 -15.48
N LEU A 184 -1.16 -2.87 -16.31
CA LEU A 184 -0.67 -3.24 -17.63
C LEU A 184 0.33 -4.42 -17.58
N TYR A 185 1.11 -4.51 -16.48
CA TYR A 185 2.11 -5.55 -16.25
C TYR A 185 1.74 -6.39 -15.03
N SER A 186 0.51 -6.88 -14.98
CA SER A 186 -0.15 -7.47 -13.83
C SER A 186 0.57 -8.67 -13.16
N TYR A 187 1.60 -9.21 -13.79
CA TYR A 187 2.46 -10.29 -13.26
C TYR A 187 3.77 -9.78 -12.66
N LEU A 188 4.01 -8.47 -12.70
CA LEU A 188 5.22 -7.83 -12.19
C LEU A 188 4.89 -6.78 -11.14
N ASP A 189 5.77 -6.67 -10.18
CA ASP A 189 6.02 -5.47 -9.38
C ASP A 189 7.29 -4.80 -9.91
N ILE A 190 7.30 -3.48 -10.02
CA ILE A 190 8.42 -2.74 -10.62
C ILE A 190 8.90 -1.69 -9.62
N PRO A 191 9.77 -2.06 -8.67
CA PRO A 191 10.27 -1.11 -7.68
C PRO A 191 11.16 -0.04 -8.32
N TYR A 192 11.15 1.16 -7.75
CA TYR A 192 11.99 2.27 -8.16
C TYR A 192 12.75 2.88 -6.98
N ILE A 193 13.99 3.33 -7.24
CA ILE A 193 14.77 4.16 -6.32
C ILE A 193 15.19 5.39 -7.12
N HIS A 194 14.71 6.56 -6.70
CA HIS A 194 14.97 7.82 -7.39
C HIS A 194 16.00 8.65 -6.64
N TYR A 195 17.08 8.97 -7.28
CA TYR A 195 18.11 9.90 -6.81
C TYR A 195 19.05 10.28 -7.97
N ASN A 196 19.82 11.33 -7.79
CA ASN A 196 20.89 11.65 -8.73
C ASN A 196 22.08 10.73 -8.48
N TYR A 197 22.36 9.80 -9.39
CA TYR A 197 23.41 8.79 -9.24
C TYR A 197 24.50 8.90 -10.30
N SER A 198 25.70 8.42 -9.97
CA SER A 198 26.84 8.30 -10.91
C SER A 198 27.05 6.84 -11.35
N SER A 199 26.70 5.88 -10.52
CA SER A 199 26.73 4.45 -10.88
C SER A 199 25.78 3.64 -9.99
N THR A 200 25.36 2.48 -10.47
CA THR A 200 24.51 1.51 -9.76
C THR A 200 25.13 0.13 -9.84
N THR A 201 24.70 -0.76 -8.98
CA THR A 201 25.17 -2.14 -8.97
C THR A 201 24.04 -3.14 -9.18
N VAL A 202 24.46 -4.34 -9.34
CA VAL A 202 23.87 -5.67 -9.52
C VAL A 202 22.34 -5.77 -9.45
N ASN A 203 21.74 -6.36 -10.49
CA ASN A 203 20.32 -6.63 -10.67
C ASN A 203 19.42 -5.39 -10.80
N ALA A 204 19.98 -4.27 -11.24
CA ALA A 204 19.24 -3.06 -11.50
C ALA A 204 19.28 -2.67 -12.98
N ALA A 205 18.15 -2.20 -13.50
CA ALA A 205 18.10 -1.41 -14.71
C ALA A 205 18.18 0.07 -14.33
N THR A 206 18.76 0.90 -15.21
CA THR A 206 18.94 2.32 -14.93
C THR A 206 18.28 3.16 -16.00
N HIS A 207 17.60 4.20 -15.54
CA HIS A 207 17.09 5.29 -16.36
C HIS A 207 17.60 6.59 -15.77
N THR A 208 17.34 7.73 -16.41
CA THR A 208 17.76 9.02 -15.84
C THR A 208 17.22 9.20 -14.42
N ASN A 209 18.13 9.26 -13.44
CA ASN A 209 17.82 9.43 -12.01
C ASN A 209 16.90 8.34 -11.41
N THR A 210 16.88 7.14 -12.00
CA THR A 210 16.01 6.05 -11.58
C THR A 210 16.73 4.72 -11.66
N VAL A 211 16.72 3.97 -10.56
CA VAL A 211 17.19 2.57 -10.47
C VAL A 211 15.95 1.69 -10.30
N THR A 212 15.82 0.63 -11.10
CA THR A 212 14.63 -0.22 -11.12
C THR A 212 14.97 -1.67 -11.44
N ALA A 213 13.97 -2.57 -11.34
CA ALA A 213 14.05 -3.96 -11.76
C ALA A 213 12.74 -4.40 -12.44
N TYR A 214 12.86 -5.20 -13.49
CA TYR A 214 11.72 -5.73 -14.27
C TYR A 214 11.57 -7.25 -14.15
N ASN A 215 12.04 -7.83 -13.04
CA ASN A 215 12.04 -9.28 -12.81
C ASN A 215 11.33 -9.71 -11.52
N CYS A 216 10.66 -8.78 -10.84
CA CYS A 216 9.96 -9.03 -9.59
C CYS A 216 8.57 -9.60 -9.87
N GLN A 217 8.47 -10.92 -9.98
CA GLN A 217 7.20 -11.58 -10.26
C GLN A 217 6.28 -11.60 -9.04
N ILE A 218 5.00 -11.32 -9.28
CA ILE A 218 3.93 -11.36 -8.29
C ILE A 218 2.76 -12.21 -8.77
N ALA A 219 1.90 -12.62 -7.81
CA ALA A 219 0.61 -13.25 -8.09
C ALA A 219 -0.49 -12.41 -7.46
N LEU A 220 -1.39 -11.86 -8.28
CA LEU A 220 -2.46 -10.97 -7.82
C LEU A 220 -3.50 -11.65 -6.91
N SER A 221 -3.60 -12.99 -6.95
CA SER A 221 -4.64 -13.73 -6.22
C SER A 221 -4.36 -13.89 -4.72
N GLN A 222 -3.24 -13.37 -4.22
CA GLN A 222 -2.83 -13.55 -2.82
C GLN A 222 -2.08 -12.34 -2.28
N TYR A 223 -2.11 -12.20 -0.96
CA TYR A 223 -1.26 -11.22 -0.28
C TYR A 223 0.21 -11.54 -0.49
N SER A 224 0.98 -10.52 -0.82
CA SER A 224 2.45 -10.58 -0.90
C SER A 224 3.08 -9.64 0.12
N ALA A 225 4.22 -10.04 0.68
CA ALA A 225 5.04 -9.21 1.54
C ALA A 225 6.09 -8.49 0.68
N TYR A 226 5.98 -7.18 0.60
CA TYR A 226 6.90 -6.29 -0.08
C TYR A 226 7.80 -5.65 0.97
N ALA A 227 9.11 -5.78 0.82
CA ALA A 227 10.03 -5.26 1.82
C ALA A 227 11.27 -4.61 1.23
N VAL A 228 11.77 -3.60 1.92
CA VAL A 228 13.07 -2.99 1.66
C VAL A 228 13.93 -3.04 2.91
N VAL A 229 15.15 -3.55 2.76
CA VAL A 229 16.23 -3.39 3.73
C VAL A 229 17.12 -2.25 3.27
N TRP A 230 17.15 -1.20 4.06
CA TRP A 230 17.87 0.03 3.79
C TRP A 230 19.01 0.21 4.80
N THR A 231 20.24 0.30 4.28
CA THR A 231 21.47 0.50 5.05
C THR A 231 22.21 1.77 4.60
N PRO A 232 23.19 2.25 5.35
CA PRO A 232 24.10 3.29 4.85
C PRO A 232 24.85 2.80 3.59
N GLY A 233 24.33 3.09 2.40
CA GLY A 233 24.97 2.77 1.12
C GLY A 233 24.28 1.70 0.29
N SER A 234 23.21 1.04 0.77
CA SER A 234 22.49 0.07 -0.06
C SER A 234 21.01 -0.07 0.26
N PHE A 235 20.26 -0.45 -0.77
CA PHE A 235 18.89 -0.96 -0.68
C PHE A 235 18.84 -2.40 -1.18
N THR A 236 18.08 -3.24 -0.48
CA THR A 236 17.70 -4.58 -0.95
C THR A 236 16.19 -4.69 -0.90
N ILE A 237 15.54 -4.79 -2.05
CA ILE A 237 14.09 -4.95 -2.15
C ILE A 237 13.76 -6.42 -2.37
N THR A 238 12.78 -6.92 -1.63
CA THR A 238 12.34 -8.32 -1.69
C THR A 238 10.82 -8.40 -1.79
N ILE A 239 10.32 -9.41 -2.51
CA ILE A 239 8.91 -9.79 -2.53
C ILE A 239 8.81 -11.23 -2.05
N ASN A 240 8.00 -11.47 -1.01
CA ASN A 240 7.87 -12.77 -0.34
C ASN A 240 9.24 -13.37 0.03
N GLY A 241 10.17 -12.53 0.49
CA GLY A 241 11.54 -12.92 0.85
C GLY A 241 12.50 -13.17 -0.32
N LYS A 242 12.02 -13.13 -1.57
CA LYS A 242 12.87 -13.26 -2.76
C LYS A 242 13.39 -11.89 -3.18
N THR A 243 14.71 -11.73 -3.24
CA THR A 243 15.36 -10.49 -3.69
C THR A 243 15.02 -10.22 -5.17
N CYS A 244 14.59 -8.99 -5.45
CA CYS A 244 14.30 -8.54 -6.79
C CYS A 244 15.14 -7.33 -7.24
N LEU A 245 15.53 -6.45 -6.30
CA LEU A 245 16.43 -5.33 -6.61
C LEU A 245 17.48 -5.20 -5.50
N ILE A 246 18.72 -4.96 -5.90
CA ILE A 246 19.80 -4.50 -5.01
C ILE A 246 20.39 -3.25 -5.66
N ASP A 247 20.42 -2.14 -4.94
CA ASP A 247 21.15 -0.94 -5.32
C ASP A 247 22.19 -0.59 -4.22
N ASN A 248 23.46 -0.64 -4.57
CA ASN A 248 24.51 -0.05 -3.77
C ASN A 248 24.70 1.38 -4.31
N TYR A 249 23.94 2.31 -3.75
CA TYR A 249 23.79 3.63 -4.33
C TYR A 249 25.08 4.46 -4.27
N VAL A 250 25.40 5.08 -5.41
CA VAL A 250 26.54 5.97 -5.59
C VAL A 250 26.02 7.31 -6.12
N PRO A 251 25.74 8.26 -5.25
CA PRO A 251 25.18 9.55 -5.66
C PRO A 251 26.19 10.38 -6.47
N ASN A 252 25.67 11.37 -7.20
CA ASN A 252 26.46 12.34 -7.93
C ASN A 252 26.24 13.78 -7.40
N GLY A 253 26.66 14.79 -8.14
CA GLY A 253 26.41 16.19 -7.81
C GLY A 253 27.15 16.68 -6.54
N GLY A 254 28.26 16.05 -6.20
CA GLY A 254 29.04 16.41 -5.00
C GLY A 254 28.56 15.70 -3.73
N LEU A 255 27.53 14.90 -3.82
CA LEU A 255 27.09 14.03 -2.72
C LEU A 255 27.95 12.77 -2.65
N THR A 256 28.10 12.26 -1.44
CA THR A 256 28.73 10.96 -1.18
C THR A 256 27.78 10.12 -0.34
N SER A 257 27.76 8.78 -0.58
CA SER A 257 27.01 7.87 0.28
C SER A 257 27.39 8.11 1.75
N PRO A 258 26.43 8.12 2.70
CA PRO A 258 25.04 7.68 2.55
C PRO A 258 24.01 8.74 2.12
N ALA A 259 24.43 9.98 1.75
CA ALA A 259 23.49 10.93 1.15
C ALA A 259 22.98 10.43 -0.23
N PRO A 260 21.75 10.77 -0.66
CA PRO A 260 20.74 11.58 0.03
C PRO A 260 19.92 10.78 1.06
N PHE A 261 20.18 9.49 1.22
CA PHE A 261 19.41 8.56 2.03
C PHE A 261 19.91 8.45 3.49
N ASN A 262 20.48 9.53 4.05
CA ASN A 262 20.93 9.62 5.45
C ASN A 262 20.03 10.51 6.30
N GLN A 263 18.79 10.71 5.86
CA GLN A 263 17.74 11.46 6.56
C GLN A 263 16.53 10.55 6.83
N PRO A 264 15.61 10.93 7.72
CA PRO A 264 14.41 10.13 7.96
C PRO A 264 13.44 10.20 6.77
N PHE A 265 12.84 9.04 6.48
CA PHE A 265 11.76 8.89 5.51
C PHE A 265 10.50 8.39 6.22
N PHE A 266 9.35 8.83 5.76
CA PHE A 266 8.05 8.33 6.17
C PHE A 266 7.49 7.34 5.13
N ILE A 267 6.52 6.53 5.53
CA ILE A 267 5.86 5.54 4.68
C ILE A 267 4.64 6.19 4.02
N ALA A 268 4.44 5.91 2.74
CA ALA A 268 3.20 6.23 2.04
C ALA A 268 2.65 5.00 1.33
N LEU A 269 1.33 4.89 1.29
CA LEU A 269 0.57 3.79 0.67
C LEU A 269 -0.48 4.40 -0.24
N THR A 270 -0.47 4.02 -1.50
CA THR A 270 -1.26 4.68 -2.54
C THR A 270 -2.03 3.68 -3.39
N GLN A 271 -3.33 3.94 -3.57
CA GLN A 271 -4.13 3.41 -4.66
C GLN A 271 -4.35 4.52 -5.67
N ALA A 272 -3.84 4.36 -6.87
CA ALA A 272 -3.84 5.39 -7.90
C ALA A 272 -4.52 4.94 -9.18
N LEU A 273 -4.80 5.90 -10.06
CA LEU A 273 -5.10 5.67 -11.47
C LEU A 273 -3.83 5.83 -12.28
N GLY A 274 -3.59 4.94 -13.23
CA GLY A 274 -2.39 4.91 -14.06
C GLY A 274 -2.30 6.07 -15.05
N ILE A 275 -1.07 6.35 -15.48
CA ILE A 275 -0.73 7.35 -16.51
C ILE A 275 0.19 6.72 -17.58
N GLY A 276 0.54 7.47 -18.63
CA GLY A 276 1.47 7.04 -19.67
C GLY A 276 0.99 5.79 -20.39
N ALA A 277 1.84 4.78 -20.53
CA ALA A 277 1.49 3.51 -21.18
C ALA A 277 0.42 2.72 -20.39
N ASN A 278 0.37 2.91 -19.07
CA ASN A 278 -0.63 2.32 -18.16
C ASN A 278 -1.80 3.27 -17.88
N ALA A 279 -2.11 4.23 -18.77
CA ALA A 279 -3.11 5.26 -18.51
C ALA A 279 -4.48 4.67 -18.21
N PHE A 280 -5.14 5.23 -17.19
CA PHE A 280 -6.52 4.95 -16.87
C PHE A 280 -7.44 5.26 -18.05
N ASN A 281 -8.31 4.32 -18.38
CA ASN A 281 -9.33 4.50 -19.40
C ASN A 281 -10.72 4.31 -18.77
N PRO A 282 -11.55 5.37 -18.71
CA PRO A 282 -12.89 5.31 -18.12
C PRO A 282 -13.82 4.26 -18.70
N ALA A 283 -13.56 3.80 -19.93
CA ALA A 283 -14.40 2.82 -20.62
C ALA A 283 -14.00 1.36 -20.32
N THR A 284 -12.76 1.12 -19.92
CA THR A 284 -12.20 -0.26 -19.82
C THR A 284 -11.60 -0.60 -18.47
N THR A 285 -10.95 0.36 -17.79
CA THR A 285 -10.33 0.11 -16.49
C THR A 285 -11.40 -0.17 -15.43
N PRO A 286 -11.36 -1.32 -14.75
CA PRO A 286 -12.40 -1.66 -13.78
C PRO A 286 -12.30 -0.80 -12.52
N LEU A 287 -13.43 -0.23 -12.09
CA LEU A 287 -13.58 0.47 -10.81
C LEU A 287 -14.87 -0.03 -10.11
N PRO A 288 -14.94 -0.11 -8.78
CA PRO A 288 -13.88 0.26 -7.85
C PRO A 288 -12.70 -0.71 -7.88
N ALA A 289 -11.50 -0.19 -7.60
CA ALA A 289 -10.29 -0.97 -7.46
C ALA A 289 -9.69 -0.71 -6.07
N THR A 290 -9.33 -1.78 -5.36
CA THR A 290 -8.91 -1.70 -3.96
C THR A 290 -7.59 -2.43 -3.74
N THR A 291 -6.63 -1.73 -3.14
CA THR A 291 -5.48 -2.33 -2.48
C THR A 291 -5.84 -2.59 -1.02
N SER A 292 -5.62 -3.82 -0.57
CA SER A 292 -5.84 -4.21 0.83
C SER A 292 -4.51 -4.47 1.51
N VAL A 293 -4.21 -3.73 2.58
CA VAL A 293 -2.96 -3.85 3.35
C VAL A 293 -3.25 -4.57 4.66
N ASP A 294 -2.64 -5.76 4.82
CA ASP A 294 -2.78 -6.62 6.00
C ASP A 294 -1.99 -6.07 7.19
N TYR A 295 -0.74 -5.65 6.94
CA TYR A 295 0.08 -5.00 7.94
C TYR A 295 1.15 -4.07 7.34
N VAL A 296 1.64 -3.17 8.20
CA VAL A 296 2.87 -2.41 7.99
C VAL A 296 3.78 -2.62 9.20
N ARG A 297 4.98 -3.10 8.99
CA ARG A 297 5.96 -3.40 10.03
C ARG A 297 7.31 -2.78 9.71
N VAL A 298 7.95 -2.18 10.71
CA VAL A 298 9.30 -1.61 10.55
C VAL A 298 10.20 -2.07 11.68
N TRP A 299 11.44 -2.32 11.32
CA TRP A 299 12.50 -2.73 12.25
C TRP A 299 13.75 -1.88 12.07
N LYS A 300 14.47 -1.73 13.19
CA LYS A 300 15.79 -1.07 13.24
C LYS A 300 16.85 -1.97 13.84
#